data_51b192eaac76826f0484f086463b2114
#
_entry.id   51b192eaac76826f0484f086463b2114
#
_cell.length_a   1.000
_cell.length_b   1.000
_cell.length_c   1.000
_cell.angle_alpha   90.00
_cell.angle_beta   90.00
_cell.angle_gamma   90.00
#
_symmetry.space_group_name_H-M   'P 1'
#
loop_
_entity.id
_entity.type
_entity.pdbx_description
1 polymer ?
#
loop_
_entity_poly.entity_id
_entity_poly.type
_entity_poly.pdbx_seq_one_letter_code
_entity_poly.pdbx_strand_id
1 'polypeptide(L)'
;YNHLPPICEKLGIKEPEFYLEMNPMPNAHTSGDTRVFIVVTSGLVEMMDDEELDAILAHECGHILCRHVVYNMVANYLKMGLDALGILGSVAKPVEYALLYWSRKAELSCDRCGSIITSPEVVARSMARLAGGPKSITNKINMQEWALQADNYDQIKNDGLWNKTLQFAATIGLTHPFSAVRVREILKWGESPQYKNLMQNLKAEASGKKCPKCNKRTWCKKVLKK
;
A
#
# COMPACT_ATOMS: atom_id res chain seq x y z
N TYR A 1 17.91 -0.42 -9.87
CA TYR A 1 18.48 -1.08 -8.67
C TYR A 1 18.88 -0.03 -7.62
N ASN A 2 19.43 1.11 -8.00
CA ASN A 2 19.95 2.13 -7.08
C ASN A 2 18.89 2.79 -6.17
N HIS A 3 17.62 2.64 -6.48
CA HIS A 3 16.49 3.17 -5.68
C HIS A 3 16.26 2.39 -4.39
N LEU A 4 16.45 1.07 -4.40
CA LEU A 4 16.04 0.19 -3.31
C LEU A 4 16.89 0.33 -2.03
N PRO A 5 18.25 0.38 -2.07
CA PRO A 5 19.07 0.46 -0.87
C PRO A 5 18.75 1.64 0.05
N PRO A 6 18.62 2.90 -0.44
CA PRO A 6 18.28 4.04 0.42
C PRO A 6 16.89 3.96 1.03
N ILE A 7 15.93 3.34 0.32
CA ILE A 7 14.57 3.08 0.83
C ILE A 7 14.63 2.10 2.00
N CYS A 8 15.37 0.99 1.82
CA CYS A 8 15.53 -0.04 2.86
C CYS A 8 16.23 0.51 4.10
N GLU A 9 17.27 1.31 3.93
CA GLU A 9 17.98 1.96 5.03
C GLU A 9 17.03 2.87 5.83
N LYS A 10 16.28 3.74 5.15
CA LYS A 10 15.34 4.67 5.78
C LYS A 10 14.19 3.95 6.50
N LEU A 11 13.71 2.84 5.96
CA LEU A 11 12.66 2.02 6.59
C LEU A 11 13.19 1.06 7.66
N GLY A 12 14.51 0.88 7.76
CA GLY A 12 15.15 -0.02 8.71
C GLY A 12 14.84 -1.49 8.46
N ILE A 13 14.75 -1.90 7.20
CA ILE A 13 14.57 -3.28 6.77
C ILE A 13 15.84 -3.81 6.09
N LYS A 14 16.00 -5.14 6.10
CA LYS A 14 17.02 -5.78 5.29
C LYS A 14 16.62 -5.67 3.82
N GLU A 15 17.58 -5.40 2.95
CA GLU A 15 17.37 -5.32 1.51
C GLU A 15 16.87 -6.69 0.98
N PRO A 16 15.69 -6.72 0.33
CA PRO A 16 15.16 -7.92 -0.30
C PRO A 16 15.88 -8.19 -1.63
N GLU A 17 15.73 -9.39 -2.15
CA GLU A 17 16.11 -9.67 -3.54
C GLU A 17 15.22 -8.84 -4.49
N PHE A 18 15.79 -8.37 -5.61
CA PHE A 18 15.10 -7.49 -6.54
C PHE A 18 15.20 -8.02 -7.96
N TYR A 19 14.05 -8.19 -8.59
CA TYR A 19 13.93 -8.75 -9.94
C TYR A 19 13.17 -7.81 -10.86
N LEU A 20 13.64 -7.73 -12.11
CA LEU A 20 12.94 -7.07 -13.21
C LEU A 20 12.32 -8.14 -14.10
N GLU A 21 11.00 -8.11 -14.25
CA GLU A 21 10.26 -8.97 -15.17
C GLU A 21 10.00 -8.21 -16.48
N MET A 22 10.30 -8.84 -17.60
CA MET A 22 9.98 -8.31 -18.93
C MET A 22 8.49 -8.49 -19.21
N ASN A 23 7.69 -7.54 -18.78
CA ASN A 23 6.23 -7.54 -18.90
C ASN A 23 5.75 -6.11 -19.15
N PRO A 24 5.04 -5.84 -20.27
CA PRO A 24 4.55 -4.50 -20.58
C PRO A 24 3.41 -4.02 -19.67
N MET A 25 2.75 -4.94 -18.94
CA MET A 25 1.70 -4.56 -17.96
C MET A 25 2.36 -3.99 -16.70
N PRO A 26 2.08 -2.71 -16.34
CA PRO A 26 2.66 -2.09 -15.17
C PRO A 26 2.26 -2.82 -13.88
N ASN A 27 3.24 -3.36 -13.17
CA ASN A 27 3.02 -4.04 -11.90
C ASN A 27 4.28 -4.06 -11.03
N ALA A 28 4.09 -4.11 -9.72
CA ALA A 28 5.10 -4.49 -8.74
C ALA A 28 4.45 -5.38 -7.69
N HIS A 29 5.20 -6.31 -7.13
CA HIS A 29 4.71 -7.14 -6.03
C HIS A 29 5.85 -7.68 -5.18
N THR A 30 5.54 -7.91 -3.92
CA THR A 30 6.42 -8.53 -2.93
C THR A 30 5.96 -9.96 -2.65
N SER A 31 6.89 -10.90 -2.68
CA SER A 31 6.63 -12.32 -2.43
C SER A 31 7.75 -12.97 -1.61
N GLY A 32 7.50 -14.21 -1.19
CA GLY A 32 8.45 -15.01 -0.40
C GLY A 32 8.22 -14.88 1.11
N ASP A 33 8.60 -15.92 1.85
CA ASP A 33 8.50 -15.99 3.32
C ASP A 33 9.87 -15.93 3.98
N THR A 34 10.73 -16.88 3.64
CA THR A 34 12.10 -17.02 4.16
C THR A 34 13.08 -16.15 3.36
N ARG A 35 12.89 -16.11 2.05
CA ARG A 35 13.62 -15.26 1.11
C ARG A 35 12.61 -14.31 0.46
N VAL A 36 12.55 -13.10 0.98
CA VAL A 36 11.64 -12.08 0.48
C VAL A 36 12.25 -11.40 -0.72
N PHE A 37 11.46 -11.24 -1.78
CA PHE A 37 11.87 -10.57 -3.00
C PHE A 37 10.78 -9.64 -3.52
N ILE A 38 11.22 -8.62 -4.23
CA ILE A 38 10.36 -7.67 -4.95
C ILE A 38 10.55 -7.90 -6.44
N VAL A 39 9.45 -8.01 -7.17
CA VAL A 39 9.44 -8.04 -8.64
C VAL A 39 8.82 -6.76 -9.15
N VAL A 40 9.46 -6.14 -10.14
CA VAL A 40 8.96 -4.96 -10.84
C VAL A 40 8.92 -5.26 -12.33
N THR A 41 7.85 -4.89 -13.00
CA THR A 41 7.72 -5.09 -14.44
C THR A 41 8.38 -3.97 -15.23
N SER A 42 8.86 -4.28 -16.44
CA SER A 42 9.42 -3.29 -17.37
C SER A 42 8.41 -2.20 -17.71
N GLY A 43 7.12 -2.56 -17.85
CA GLY A 43 6.06 -1.59 -18.11
C GLY A 43 5.84 -0.60 -16.96
N LEU A 44 6.06 -1.01 -15.71
CA LEU A 44 6.01 -0.09 -14.58
C LEU A 44 7.17 0.92 -14.63
N VAL A 45 8.40 0.43 -14.84
CA VAL A 45 9.59 1.27 -14.91
C VAL A 45 9.48 2.30 -16.05
N GLU A 46 8.91 1.91 -17.18
CA GLU A 46 8.72 2.80 -18.33
C GLU A 46 7.62 3.85 -18.09
N MET A 47 6.59 3.49 -17.32
CA MET A 47 5.44 4.36 -17.05
C MET A 47 5.72 5.42 -15.97
N MET A 48 6.50 5.08 -14.93
CA MET A 48 6.74 5.93 -13.76
C MET A 48 7.93 6.87 -13.95
N ASP A 49 7.96 7.97 -13.21
CA ASP A 49 9.20 8.71 -12.97
C ASP A 49 9.92 8.17 -11.72
N ASP A 50 11.14 8.68 -11.46
CA ASP A 50 11.99 8.18 -10.38
C ASP A 50 11.31 8.32 -9.01
N GLU A 51 10.62 9.44 -8.73
CA GLU A 51 9.92 9.64 -7.47
C GLU A 51 8.70 8.72 -7.34
N GLU A 52 7.96 8.51 -8.42
CA GLU A 52 6.82 7.59 -8.46
C GLU A 52 7.28 6.14 -8.28
N LEU A 53 8.41 5.78 -8.88
CA LEU A 53 9.03 4.47 -8.70
C LEU A 53 9.49 4.27 -7.26
N ASP A 54 10.13 5.28 -6.65
CA ASP A 54 10.51 5.26 -5.24
C ASP A 54 9.30 5.06 -4.32
N ALA A 55 8.17 5.73 -4.61
CA ALA A 55 6.94 5.57 -3.83
C ALA A 55 6.39 4.15 -3.91
N ILE A 56 6.42 3.52 -5.10
CA ILE A 56 5.96 2.14 -5.29
C ILE A 56 6.91 1.15 -4.63
N LEU A 57 8.22 1.32 -4.79
CA LEU A 57 9.21 0.45 -4.14
C LEU A 57 9.10 0.55 -2.61
N ALA A 58 8.87 1.74 -2.08
CA ALA A 58 8.65 1.94 -0.65
C ALA A 58 7.33 1.33 -0.18
N HIS A 59 6.28 1.31 -1.02
CA HIS A 59 5.04 0.60 -0.77
C HIS A 59 5.30 -0.91 -0.66
N GLU A 60 6.04 -1.50 -1.60
CA GLU A 60 6.42 -2.92 -1.56
C GLU A 60 7.29 -3.24 -0.33
N CYS A 61 8.24 -2.37 0.02
CA CYS A 61 8.99 -2.47 1.27
C CYS A 61 8.08 -2.39 2.51
N GLY A 62 6.96 -1.68 2.42
CA GLY A 62 5.92 -1.63 3.46
C GLY A 62 5.32 -3.00 3.73
N HIS A 63 5.07 -3.81 2.71
CA HIS A 63 4.59 -5.19 2.88
C HIS A 63 5.62 -6.05 3.64
N ILE A 64 6.91 -5.85 3.41
CA ILE A 64 7.99 -6.53 4.15
C ILE A 64 8.03 -6.06 5.60
N LEU A 65 8.04 -4.74 5.83
CA LEU A 65 8.12 -4.12 7.15
C LEU A 65 6.97 -4.55 8.06
N CYS A 66 5.76 -4.62 7.51
CA CYS A 66 4.54 -5.00 8.23
C CYS A 66 4.28 -6.51 8.22
N ARG A 67 5.12 -7.31 7.55
CA ARG A 67 5.00 -8.76 7.39
C ARG A 67 3.69 -9.20 6.72
N HIS A 68 3.15 -8.38 5.82
CA HIS A 68 1.88 -8.68 5.14
C HIS A 68 1.97 -9.96 4.31
N VAL A 69 3.13 -10.28 3.75
CA VAL A 69 3.37 -11.50 2.96
C VAL A 69 3.06 -12.76 3.79
N VAL A 70 3.54 -12.81 5.04
CA VAL A 70 3.29 -13.95 5.95
C VAL A 70 1.80 -14.08 6.27
N TYR A 71 1.13 -12.97 6.55
CA TYR A 71 -0.31 -12.97 6.83
C TYR A 71 -1.13 -13.40 5.62
N ASN A 72 -0.76 -12.98 4.41
CA ASN A 72 -1.40 -13.41 3.17
C ASN A 72 -1.23 -14.92 2.94
N MET A 73 -0.05 -15.46 3.23
CA MET A 73 0.18 -16.92 3.17
C MET A 73 -0.73 -17.67 4.16
N VAL A 74 -0.77 -17.25 5.42
CA VAL A 74 -1.63 -17.87 6.44
C VAL A 74 -3.10 -17.79 6.02
N ALA A 75 -3.54 -16.67 5.46
CA ALA A 75 -4.89 -16.49 4.95
C ALA A 75 -5.21 -17.48 3.81
N ASN A 76 -4.28 -17.66 2.87
CA ASN A 76 -4.44 -18.61 1.76
C ASN A 76 -4.47 -20.06 2.25
N TYR A 77 -3.59 -20.46 3.18
CA TYR A 77 -3.62 -21.79 3.78
C TYR A 77 -4.91 -22.08 4.57
N LEU A 78 -5.40 -21.09 5.32
CA LEU A 78 -6.69 -21.18 6.01
C LEU A 78 -7.83 -21.41 5.00
N LYS A 79 -7.84 -20.63 3.91
CA LYS A 79 -8.85 -20.77 2.85
C LYS A 79 -8.79 -22.17 2.22
N MET A 80 -7.61 -22.62 1.81
CA MET A 80 -7.42 -23.96 1.24
C MET A 80 -7.85 -25.06 2.22
N GLY A 81 -7.53 -24.94 3.52
CA GLY A 81 -7.93 -25.89 4.54
C GLY A 81 -9.45 -25.95 4.75
N LEU A 82 -10.13 -24.80 4.75
CA LEU A 82 -11.59 -24.70 4.86
C LEU A 82 -12.28 -25.31 3.63
N ASP A 83 -11.74 -25.06 2.44
CA ASP A 83 -12.23 -25.63 1.17
C ASP A 83 -12.08 -27.17 1.17
N ALA A 84 -10.92 -27.67 1.62
CA ALA A 84 -10.64 -29.12 1.71
C ALA A 84 -11.54 -29.85 2.72
N LEU A 85 -11.96 -29.16 3.79
CA LEU A 85 -12.87 -29.73 4.81
C LEU A 85 -14.35 -29.64 4.43
N GLY A 86 -14.67 -29.10 3.26
CA GLY A 86 -16.07 -28.91 2.81
C GLY A 86 -16.86 -27.93 3.67
N ILE A 87 -16.20 -27.12 4.50
CA ILE A 87 -16.81 -26.10 5.35
C ILE A 87 -17.09 -24.86 4.49
N LEU A 88 -17.82 -25.07 3.40
CA LEU A 88 -18.17 -24.01 2.45
C LEU A 88 -19.44 -23.27 2.94
N GLY A 89 -19.34 -21.94 2.97
CA GLY A 89 -20.46 -21.02 2.97
C GLY A 89 -20.67 -20.28 4.28
N SER A 90 -21.07 -20.88 5.39
CA SER A 90 -21.52 -20.15 6.58
C SER A 90 -20.37 -19.69 7.50
N VAL A 91 -19.30 -20.47 7.59
CA VAL A 91 -18.14 -20.16 8.46
C VAL A 91 -16.97 -19.59 7.66
N ALA A 92 -16.74 -20.03 6.42
CA ALA A 92 -15.64 -19.57 5.59
C ALA A 92 -15.82 -18.10 5.16
N LYS A 93 -17.04 -17.68 4.81
CA LYS A 93 -17.31 -16.30 4.35
C LYS A 93 -16.98 -15.20 5.36
N PRO A 94 -17.34 -15.27 6.64
CA PRO A 94 -16.94 -14.27 7.62
C PRO A 94 -15.42 -14.13 7.77
N VAL A 95 -14.68 -15.25 7.70
CA VAL A 95 -13.22 -15.27 7.75
C VAL A 95 -12.64 -14.62 6.48
N GLU A 96 -13.16 -14.98 5.32
CA GLU A 96 -12.77 -14.36 4.04
C GLU A 96 -13.00 -12.83 4.08
N TYR A 97 -14.13 -12.37 4.59
CA TYR A 97 -14.44 -10.95 4.73
C TYR A 97 -13.50 -10.22 5.67
N ALA A 98 -13.16 -10.84 6.80
CA ALA A 98 -12.20 -10.28 7.74
C ALA A 98 -10.81 -10.15 7.11
N LEU A 99 -10.38 -11.14 6.34
CA LEU A 99 -9.10 -11.14 5.61
C LEU A 99 -9.07 -10.09 4.51
N LEU A 100 -10.14 -9.94 3.73
CA LEU A 100 -10.26 -8.90 2.71
C LEU A 100 -10.28 -7.49 3.32
N TYR A 101 -10.96 -7.31 4.46
CA TYR A 101 -10.94 -6.05 5.19
C TYR A 101 -9.53 -5.72 5.69
N TRP A 102 -8.86 -6.72 6.27
CA TRP A 102 -7.48 -6.58 6.73
C TRP A 102 -6.52 -6.25 5.57
N SER A 103 -6.61 -6.97 4.45
CA SER A 103 -5.80 -6.72 3.25
C SER A 103 -5.92 -5.27 2.78
N ARG A 104 -7.14 -4.74 2.71
CA ARG A 104 -7.36 -3.32 2.35
C ARG A 104 -6.72 -2.35 3.34
N LYS A 105 -6.69 -2.66 4.63
CA LYS A 105 -5.99 -1.83 5.63
C LYS A 105 -4.47 -1.95 5.52
N ALA A 106 -3.99 -3.13 5.13
CA ALA A 106 -2.57 -3.37 4.86
C ALA A 106 -2.06 -2.46 3.73
N GLU A 107 -2.82 -2.30 2.63
CA GLU A 107 -2.49 -1.39 1.53
C GLU A 107 -2.30 0.05 2.01
N LEU A 108 -3.22 0.56 2.85
CA LEU A 108 -3.10 1.92 3.40
C LEU A 108 -1.84 2.10 4.26
N SER A 109 -1.38 1.04 4.94
CA SER A 109 -0.14 1.06 5.71
C SER A 109 1.09 1.13 4.78
N CYS A 110 1.04 0.42 3.67
CA CYS A 110 2.10 0.45 2.64
C CYS A 110 2.14 1.81 1.93
N ASP A 111 0.99 2.42 1.63
CA ASP A 111 0.93 3.79 1.09
C ASP A 111 1.58 4.81 2.01
N ARG A 112 1.41 4.65 3.33
CA ARG A 112 2.13 5.49 4.30
C ARG A 112 3.64 5.29 4.24
N CYS A 113 4.14 4.06 4.00
CA CYS A 113 5.57 3.84 3.75
C CYS A 113 6.05 4.62 2.52
N GLY A 114 5.30 4.55 1.41
CA GLY A 114 5.55 5.37 0.21
C GLY A 114 5.66 6.85 0.54
N SER A 115 4.70 7.39 1.30
CA SER A 115 4.66 8.81 1.65
C SER A 115 5.78 9.26 2.60
N ILE A 116 6.36 8.35 3.38
CA ILE A 116 7.52 8.65 4.24
C ILE A 116 8.80 8.76 3.41
N ILE A 117 8.92 7.98 2.37
CA ILE A 117 10.09 7.98 1.48
C ILE A 117 10.02 9.17 0.53
N THR A 118 8.87 9.42 -0.05
CA THR A 118 8.59 10.51 -0.99
C THR A 118 7.68 11.57 -0.36
N SER A 119 6.42 11.63 -0.77
CA SER A 119 5.38 12.47 -0.16
C SER A 119 3.98 11.87 -0.40
N PRO A 120 2.93 12.31 0.34
CA PRO A 120 1.55 11.90 0.08
C PRO A 120 1.09 12.21 -1.35
N GLU A 121 1.53 13.34 -1.91
CA GLU A 121 1.19 13.80 -3.26
C GLU A 121 1.81 12.90 -4.32
N VAL A 122 3.07 12.46 -4.13
CA VAL A 122 3.75 11.52 -5.04
C VAL A 122 3.04 10.17 -5.04
N VAL A 123 2.68 9.64 -3.86
CA VAL A 123 1.92 8.40 -3.74
C VAL A 123 0.56 8.51 -4.42
N ALA A 124 -0.16 9.64 -4.23
CA ALA A 124 -1.44 9.89 -4.91
C ALA A 124 -1.27 9.91 -6.44
N ARG A 125 -0.22 10.57 -6.93
CA ARG A 125 0.11 10.65 -8.36
C ARG A 125 0.46 9.28 -8.94
N SER A 126 1.24 8.46 -8.21
CA SER A 126 1.57 7.09 -8.62
C SER A 126 0.31 6.23 -8.77
N MET A 127 -0.64 6.36 -7.84
CA MET A 127 -1.93 5.65 -7.92
C MET A 127 -2.78 6.12 -9.09
N ALA A 128 -2.81 7.43 -9.36
CA ALA A 128 -3.51 7.96 -10.53
C ALA A 128 -2.93 7.41 -11.82
N ARG A 129 -1.61 7.28 -11.87
CA ARG A 129 -0.91 6.73 -13.04
C ARG A 129 -1.22 5.25 -13.23
N LEU A 130 -1.21 4.45 -12.17
CA LEU A 130 -1.58 3.04 -12.22
C LEU A 130 -3.05 2.83 -12.65
N ALA A 131 -3.95 3.74 -12.26
CA ALA A 131 -5.37 3.66 -12.60
C ALA A 131 -5.71 4.28 -13.95
N GLY A 132 -5.05 5.38 -14.34
CA GLY A 132 -5.41 6.21 -15.49
C GLY A 132 -4.43 6.16 -16.67
N GLY A 133 -3.31 5.45 -16.54
CA GLY A 133 -2.35 5.24 -17.63
C GLY A 133 -1.34 6.40 -17.82
N PRO A 134 -1.02 6.78 -19.05
CA PRO A 134 0.17 7.58 -19.37
C PRO A 134 0.12 9.01 -18.82
N LYS A 135 1.30 9.62 -18.70
CA LYS A 135 1.51 11.00 -18.17
C LYS A 135 0.68 12.06 -18.90
N SER A 136 0.46 11.89 -20.19
CA SER A 136 -0.35 12.80 -21.02
C SER A 136 -1.78 12.95 -20.51
N ILE A 137 -2.32 11.93 -19.86
CA ILE A 137 -3.67 11.92 -19.27
C ILE A 137 -3.58 12.27 -17.79
N THR A 138 -2.75 11.55 -17.03
CA THR A 138 -2.76 11.60 -15.56
C THR A 138 -2.21 12.90 -14.98
N ASN A 139 -1.31 13.61 -15.70
CA ASN A 139 -0.83 14.93 -15.28
C ASN A 139 -1.92 16.03 -15.29
N LYS A 140 -3.06 15.78 -15.91
CA LYS A 140 -4.20 16.69 -15.97
C LYS A 140 -5.25 16.40 -14.90
N ILE A 141 -5.08 15.32 -14.13
CA ILE A 141 -6.05 14.92 -13.09
C ILE A 141 -5.87 15.82 -11.87
N ASN A 142 -6.97 16.43 -11.43
CA ASN A 142 -7.03 17.08 -10.13
C ASN A 142 -7.19 16.00 -9.05
N MET A 143 -6.15 15.81 -8.23
CA MET A 143 -6.12 14.77 -7.19
C MET A 143 -7.19 14.97 -6.12
N GLN A 144 -7.52 16.22 -5.79
CA GLN A 144 -8.56 16.54 -4.82
C GLN A 144 -9.95 16.18 -5.35
N GLU A 145 -10.24 16.52 -6.61
CA GLU A 145 -11.50 16.15 -7.26
C GLU A 145 -11.61 14.62 -7.43
N TRP A 146 -10.50 13.96 -7.73
CA TRP A 146 -10.49 12.51 -7.81
C TRP A 146 -10.73 11.85 -6.45
N ALA A 147 -10.16 12.40 -5.38
CA ALA A 147 -10.41 11.94 -4.01
C ALA A 147 -11.89 12.09 -3.60
N LEU A 148 -12.62 13.11 -4.11
CA LEU A 148 -14.06 13.27 -3.87
C LEU A 148 -14.90 12.13 -4.45
N GLN A 149 -14.44 11.45 -5.49
CA GLN A 149 -15.12 10.24 -6.01
C GLN A 149 -15.21 9.14 -4.95
N ALA A 150 -14.24 9.08 -4.02
CA ALA A 150 -14.28 8.13 -2.91
C ALA A 150 -15.40 8.44 -1.91
N ASP A 151 -15.73 9.71 -1.71
CA ASP A 151 -16.83 10.13 -0.83
C ASP A 151 -18.18 9.78 -1.46
N ASN A 152 -18.33 9.99 -2.77
CA ASN A 152 -19.51 9.54 -3.53
C ASN A 152 -19.66 8.03 -3.47
N TYR A 153 -18.56 7.28 -3.58
CA TYR A 153 -18.56 5.83 -3.43
C TYR A 153 -19.02 5.40 -2.03
N ASP A 154 -18.58 6.09 -0.97
CA ASP A 154 -18.99 5.80 0.40
C ASP A 154 -20.46 6.18 0.65
N GLN A 155 -20.99 7.22 0.00
CA GLN A 155 -22.42 7.59 0.05
C GLN A 155 -23.30 6.49 -0.61
N ILE A 156 -22.96 6.05 -1.81
CA ILE A 156 -23.66 4.95 -2.51
C ILE A 156 -23.65 3.67 -1.64
N LYS A 157 -22.59 3.41 -0.89
CA LYS A 157 -22.47 2.29 0.04
C LYS A 157 -23.48 2.38 1.20
N ASN A 158 -23.85 3.57 1.61
CA ASN A 158 -24.80 3.79 2.71
C ASN A 158 -26.26 3.76 2.27
N ASP A 159 -26.56 3.89 0.97
CA ASP A 159 -27.91 4.01 0.39
C ASP A 159 -28.65 2.68 0.19
N GLY A 160 -28.44 1.70 1.05
CA GLY A 160 -29.26 0.50 1.10
C GLY A 160 -28.53 -0.84 1.09
N LEU A 161 -29.24 -1.88 1.51
CA LEU A 161 -28.70 -3.25 1.65
C LEU A 161 -28.26 -3.83 0.30
N TRP A 162 -28.99 -3.50 -0.77
CA TRP A 162 -28.73 -3.97 -2.14
C TRP A 162 -27.45 -3.38 -2.72
N ASN A 163 -27.23 -2.09 -2.53
CA ASN A 163 -26.01 -1.41 -2.95
C ASN A 163 -24.77 -1.92 -2.19
N LYS A 164 -24.91 -2.25 -0.90
CA LYS A 164 -23.85 -2.90 -0.13
C LYS A 164 -23.47 -4.26 -0.69
N THR A 165 -24.44 -5.03 -1.14
CA THR A 165 -24.24 -6.38 -1.71
C THR A 165 -23.58 -6.31 -3.08
N LEU A 166 -24.03 -5.41 -3.95
CA LEU A 166 -23.46 -5.22 -5.29
C LEU A 166 -22.02 -4.70 -5.25
N GLN A 167 -21.73 -3.72 -4.39
CA GLN A 167 -20.38 -3.22 -4.20
C GLN A 167 -19.45 -4.25 -3.58
N PHE A 168 -19.96 -5.00 -2.64
CA PHE A 168 -19.25 -6.11 -2.05
C PHE A 168 -18.89 -7.14 -3.14
N ALA A 169 -19.83 -7.51 -4.00
CA ALA A 169 -19.59 -8.40 -5.14
C ALA A 169 -18.57 -7.81 -6.14
N ALA A 170 -18.65 -6.51 -6.43
CA ALA A 170 -17.70 -5.82 -7.31
C ALA A 170 -16.28 -5.69 -6.74
N THR A 171 -16.13 -5.70 -5.41
CA THR A 171 -14.83 -5.58 -4.74
C THR A 171 -14.22 -6.91 -4.31
N ILE A 172 -14.96 -8.01 -4.34
CA ILE A 172 -14.51 -9.35 -3.94
C ILE A 172 -13.31 -9.84 -4.76
N GLY A 173 -13.20 -9.44 -6.03
CA GLY A 173 -12.10 -9.87 -6.92
C GLY A 173 -10.89 -8.92 -6.94
N LEU A 174 -10.96 -7.77 -6.28
CA LEU A 174 -9.89 -6.79 -6.29
C LEU A 174 -8.95 -7.02 -5.11
N THR A 175 -7.72 -7.37 -5.41
CA THR A 175 -6.63 -7.48 -4.42
C THR A 175 -6.26 -6.12 -3.84
N HIS A 176 -6.51 -5.04 -4.58
CA HIS A 176 -6.25 -3.66 -4.16
C HIS A 176 -7.54 -2.87 -3.97
N PRO A 177 -7.67 -2.04 -2.93
CA PRO A 177 -8.80 -1.14 -2.75
C PRO A 177 -8.89 -0.16 -3.92
N PHE A 178 -10.09 0.38 -4.13
CA PHE A 178 -10.35 1.38 -5.16
C PHE A 178 -9.36 2.55 -5.04
N SER A 179 -8.65 2.87 -6.12
CA SER A 179 -7.53 3.82 -6.10
C SER A 179 -7.92 5.20 -5.56
N ALA A 180 -9.15 5.69 -5.85
CA ALA A 180 -9.64 6.95 -5.31
C ALA A 180 -9.74 6.96 -3.77
N VAL A 181 -10.11 5.83 -3.15
CA VAL A 181 -10.13 5.68 -1.69
C VAL A 181 -8.72 5.76 -1.13
N ARG A 182 -7.75 5.10 -1.76
CA ARG A 182 -6.34 5.16 -1.34
C ARG A 182 -5.79 6.58 -1.46
N VAL A 183 -6.07 7.28 -2.56
CA VAL A 183 -5.69 8.69 -2.77
C VAL A 183 -6.28 9.58 -1.68
N ARG A 184 -7.57 9.46 -1.39
CA ARG A 184 -8.20 10.22 -0.30
C ARG A 184 -7.53 9.97 1.05
N GLU A 185 -7.31 8.71 1.40
CA GLU A 185 -6.74 8.33 2.69
C GLU A 185 -5.28 8.77 2.84
N ILE A 186 -4.47 8.72 1.76
CA ILE A 186 -3.07 9.18 1.83
C ILE A 186 -2.96 10.70 1.90
N LEU A 187 -3.81 11.45 1.20
CA LEU A 187 -3.86 12.91 1.31
C LEU A 187 -4.29 13.34 2.72
N LYS A 188 -5.35 12.72 3.28
CA LYS A 188 -5.76 12.95 4.69
C LYS A 188 -4.64 12.61 5.67
N TRP A 189 -3.90 11.53 5.41
CA TRP A 189 -2.74 11.17 6.22
C TRP A 189 -1.66 12.24 6.19
N GLY A 190 -1.35 12.80 5.03
CA GLY A 190 -0.37 13.89 4.86
C GLY A 190 -0.70 15.14 5.68
N GLU A 191 -1.98 15.44 5.85
CA GLU A 191 -2.44 16.59 6.67
C GLU A 191 -2.44 16.28 8.16
N SER A 192 -2.36 15.01 8.56
CA SER A 192 -2.48 14.59 9.94
C SER A 192 -1.32 15.05 10.82
N PRO A 193 -1.57 15.35 12.12
CA PRO A 193 -0.51 15.65 13.07
C PRO A 193 0.49 14.51 13.22
N GLN A 194 0.04 13.25 13.03
CA GLN A 194 0.88 12.07 13.12
C GLN A 194 1.95 12.07 12.04
N TYR A 195 1.58 12.34 10.79
CA TYR A 195 2.51 12.43 9.67
C TYR A 195 3.50 13.58 9.86
N LYS A 196 3.00 14.77 10.20
CA LYS A 196 3.84 15.96 10.42
C LYS A 196 4.87 15.73 11.52
N ASN A 197 4.45 15.18 12.66
CA ASN A 197 5.35 14.84 13.75
C ASN A 197 6.38 13.76 13.36
N LEU A 198 5.96 12.74 12.60
CA LEU A 198 6.86 11.70 12.10
C LEU A 198 7.94 12.30 11.21
N MET A 199 7.56 13.14 10.25
CA MET A 199 8.50 13.77 9.31
C MET A 199 9.46 14.74 10.01
N GLN A 200 8.99 15.47 11.04
CA GLN A 200 9.87 16.31 11.88
C GLN A 200 10.91 15.48 12.64
N ASN A 201 10.49 14.35 13.20
CA ASN A 201 11.40 13.46 13.93
C ASN A 201 12.44 12.81 13.01
N LEU A 202 12.02 12.37 11.81
CA LEU A 202 12.95 11.82 10.81
C LEU A 202 13.99 12.87 10.35
N LYS A 203 13.56 14.10 10.13
CA LYS A 203 14.49 15.22 9.82
C LYS A 203 15.46 15.49 10.96
N ALA A 204 14.99 15.43 12.21
CA ALA A 204 15.83 15.63 13.39
C ALA A 204 16.86 14.51 13.56
N GLU A 205 16.49 13.25 13.25
CA GLU A 205 17.43 12.12 13.25
C GLU A 205 18.48 12.23 12.15
N ALA A 206 18.08 12.65 10.94
CA ALA A 206 19.01 12.88 9.84
C ALA A 206 20.03 13.99 10.16
N SER A 207 19.66 14.97 11.03
CA SER A 207 20.55 16.01 11.54
C SER A 207 21.38 15.59 12.77
N GLY A 208 21.40 14.29 13.12
CA GLY A 208 22.21 13.74 14.23
C GLY A 208 21.58 13.83 15.62
N LYS A 209 20.34 14.32 15.74
CA LYS A 209 19.60 14.37 17.01
C LYS A 209 18.92 13.01 17.28
N LYS A 210 19.30 12.35 18.37
CA LYS A 210 18.68 11.10 18.81
C LYS A 210 17.29 11.34 19.41
N CYS A 211 16.40 10.35 19.27
CA CYS A 211 15.07 10.40 19.89
C CYS A 211 15.14 10.68 21.40
N PRO A 212 14.45 11.72 21.93
CA PRO A 212 14.48 12.05 23.36
C PRO A 212 13.89 10.95 24.27
N LYS A 213 13.02 10.08 23.73
CA LYS A 213 12.29 9.07 24.54
C LYS A 213 12.92 7.68 24.55
N CYS A 214 13.69 7.27 23.54
CA CYS A 214 14.17 5.89 23.47
C CYS A 214 15.62 5.72 23.02
N ASN A 215 16.33 6.79 22.69
CA ASN A 215 17.73 6.79 22.24
C ASN A 215 18.05 5.84 21.05
N LYS A 216 17.02 5.37 20.31
CA LYS A 216 17.12 4.41 19.21
C LYS A 216 16.58 4.98 17.91
N ARG A 217 17.22 4.65 16.77
CA ARG A 217 16.87 5.04 15.40
C ARG A 217 15.65 4.30 14.80
N THR A 218 14.59 3.98 15.54
CA THR A 218 13.51 3.09 15.05
C THR A 218 12.10 3.66 15.20
N TRP A 219 11.84 4.83 14.63
CA TRP A 219 10.52 5.47 14.68
C TRP A 219 9.48 4.84 13.74
N CYS A 220 9.88 4.41 12.56
CA CYS A 220 8.96 3.88 11.54
C CYS A 220 8.13 2.67 12.00
N LYS A 221 8.73 1.75 12.77
CA LYS A 221 8.01 0.54 13.23
C LYS A 221 6.85 0.78 14.19
N LYS A 222 6.82 1.90 14.91
CA LYS A 222 5.76 2.20 15.89
C LYS A 222 4.56 2.95 15.30
N VAL A 223 4.76 3.75 14.26
CA VAL A 223 3.71 4.60 13.68
C VAL A 223 2.90 3.86 12.63
N LEU A 224 3.52 2.90 11.93
CA LEU A 224 2.88 2.11 10.88
C LEU A 224 2.02 0.95 11.41
N LYS A 225 2.20 0.57 12.69
CA LYS A 225 1.43 -0.53 13.34
C LYS A 225 0.16 -0.07 14.07
N LYS A 226 -0.16 1.21 14.08
CA LYS A 226 -1.42 1.77 14.60
C LYS A 226 -2.32 2.23 13.44
#